data_805d4386e5c166c510c971d5f9d7b283
#
_entry.id   805d4386e5c166c510c971d5f9d7b283
#
_cell.length_a   1.000
_cell.length_b   1.000
_cell.length_c   1.000
_cell.angle_alpha   90.00
_cell.angle_beta   90.00
_cell.angle_gamma   90.00
#
_symmetry.space_group_name_H-M   'P 1'
#
loop_
_entity.id
_entity.type
_entity.pdbx_description
1 polymer ?
#
loop_
_entity_poly.entity_id
_entity_poly.type
_entity_poly.pdbx_seq_one_letter_code
_entity_poly.pdbx_strand_id
1 'polypeptide(L)'
;TYWLSMPGRSGKFIAGLICSEDVLYFVIVVCLFLSLTIIRLNSVRQKIRFVITLGRNIGVIFLACFLGYLSALPQMKLYHDATSTKINTLTPNSQDIVAKLDGGMTITTYINALDPGSSWFAAPYFLKPDMERFEQYLRFKPDMKLKYVYYYDTTANPMLDRRFPNATLREKMVEVCKIYGLDSNKFMAPEEIRKIIDLSGEGNTFVRQIVRDNGEKAWLRIYNDMQRFPS
;
A
#
# COMPACT_ATOMS: atom_id res chain seq x y z
N THR A 1 -0.71 -2.39 12.71
CA THR A 1 -1.10 -1.31 13.67
C THR A 1 -1.78 -0.11 13.00
N TYR A 2 -1.56 0.14 11.71
CA TYR A 2 -2.19 1.25 10.96
C TYR A 2 -3.72 1.24 11.03
N TRP A 3 -4.35 0.08 10.87
CA TRP A 3 -5.82 -0.09 10.87
C TRP A 3 -6.51 0.30 12.17
N LEU A 4 -5.78 0.29 13.29
CA LEU A 4 -6.28 0.65 14.62
C LEU A 4 -5.79 2.03 15.07
N SER A 5 -4.93 2.71 14.29
CA SER A 5 -4.37 4.00 14.70
C SER A 5 -5.24 5.16 14.22
N MET A 6 -5.62 6.04 15.12
CA MET A 6 -6.32 7.30 14.79
C MET A 6 -5.55 8.15 13.76
N PRO A 7 -4.22 8.38 13.90
CA PRO A 7 -3.46 9.14 12.91
C PRO A 7 -3.47 8.51 11.53
N GLY A 8 -3.46 7.18 11.44
CA GLY A 8 -3.52 6.48 10.17
C GLY A 8 -4.83 6.71 9.42
N ARG A 9 -5.94 6.80 10.13
CA ARG A 9 -7.28 7.01 9.56
C ARG A 9 -7.62 8.47 9.31
N SER A 10 -7.10 9.39 10.14
CA SER A 10 -7.37 10.83 10.01
C SER A 10 -6.60 11.48 8.85
N GLY A 11 -5.51 10.87 8.36
CA GLY A 11 -4.66 11.45 7.32
C GLY A 11 -5.43 11.82 6.05
N LYS A 12 -6.34 10.96 5.59
CA LYS A 12 -7.18 11.21 4.41
C LYS A 12 -8.16 12.37 4.64
N PHE A 13 -8.76 12.47 5.83
CA PHE A 13 -9.62 13.60 6.19
C PHE A 13 -8.86 14.92 6.15
N ILE A 14 -7.65 14.96 6.71
CA ILE A 14 -6.81 16.16 6.70
C ILE A 14 -6.45 16.55 5.27
N ALA A 15 -6.24 15.58 4.38
CA ALA A 15 -6.03 15.81 2.96
C ALA A 15 -7.31 16.21 2.19
N GLY A 16 -8.48 16.25 2.85
CA GLY A 16 -9.74 16.60 2.24
C GLY A 16 -10.45 15.45 1.53
N LEU A 17 -9.99 14.21 1.72
CA LEU A 17 -10.63 13.01 1.18
C LEU A 17 -11.48 12.31 2.25
N ILE A 18 -12.79 12.32 2.10
CA ILE A 18 -13.73 11.66 3.00
C ILE A 18 -14.01 10.25 2.46
N CYS A 19 -13.61 9.23 3.22
CA CYS A 19 -13.88 7.83 2.91
C CYS A 19 -14.93 7.29 3.88
N SER A 20 -15.95 6.58 3.38
CA SER A 20 -17.00 5.97 4.22
C SER A 20 -16.41 5.01 5.25
N GLU A 21 -15.36 4.26 4.89
CA GLU A 21 -14.63 3.36 5.77
C GLU A 21 -14.07 4.08 7.00
N ASP A 22 -13.49 5.28 6.82
CA ASP A 22 -12.87 6.03 7.91
C ASP A 22 -13.94 6.69 8.81
N VAL A 23 -15.02 7.21 8.20
CA VAL A 23 -16.17 7.74 8.96
C VAL A 23 -16.79 6.65 9.83
N LEU A 24 -17.09 5.49 9.23
CA LEU A 24 -17.69 4.37 9.95
C LEU A 24 -16.77 3.85 11.05
N TYR A 25 -15.45 3.81 10.82
CA TYR A 25 -14.48 3.46 11.86
C TYR A 25 -14.64 4.34 13.10
N PHE A 26 -14.66 5.67 12.96
CA PHE A 26 -14.82 6.56 14.11
C PHE A 26 -16.18 6.38 14.79
N VAL A 27 -17.25 6.21 14.03
CA VAL A 27 -18.59 5.94 14.58
C VAL A 27 -18.61 4.62 15.37
N ILE A 28 -18.05 3.54 14.81
CA ILE A 28 -17.99 2.23 15.46
C ILE A 28 -17.18 2.32 16.75
N VAL A 29 -16.02 3.00 16.76
CA VAL A 29 -15.20 3.16 17.95
C VAL A 29 -15.94 3.92 19.04
N VAL A 30 -16.60 5.03 18.72
CA VAL A 30 -17.41 5.80 19.69
C VAL A 30 -18.56 4.94 20.24
N CYS A 31 -19.31 4.25 19.39
CA CYS A 31 -20.41 3.39 19.80
C CYS A 31 -19.91 2.21 20.67
N LEU A 32 -18.75 1.64 20.36
CA LEU A 32 -18.12 0.58 21.15
C LEU A 32 -17.84 1.05 22.57
N PHE A 33 -17.14 2.18 22.73
CA PHE A 33 -16.79 2.69 24.06
C PHE A 33 -18.04 3.11 24.85
N LEU A 34 -19.03 3.74 24.21
CA LEU A 34 -20.29 4.08 24.87
C LEU A 34 -21.04 2.84 25.32
N SER A 35 -21.13 1.82 24.48
CA SER A 35 -21.80 0.55 24.82
C SER A 35 -21.12 -0.16 25.99
N LEU A 36 -19.79 -0.25 25.99
CA LEU A 36 -19.03 -0.84 27.08
C LEU A 36 -19.22 -0.06 28.39
N THR A 37 -19.25 1.27 28.31
CA THR A 37 -19.52 2.14 29.48
C THR A 37 -20.92 1.90 30.03
N ILE A 38 -21.94 1.87 29.19
CA ILE A 38 -23.32 1.60 29.59
C ILE A 38 -23.46 0.22 30.22
N ILE A 39 -22.86 -0.81 29.63
CA ILE A 39 -22.88 -2.18 30.19
C ILE A 39 -22.22 -2.17 31.58
N ARG A 40 -21.09 -1.50 31.73
CA ARG A 40 -20.40 -1.39 33.02
C ARG A 40 -21.24 -0.69 34.06
N LEU A 41 -21.84 0.45 33.74
CA LEU A 41 -22.70 1.21 34.67
C LEU A 41 -23.92 0.38 35.09
N ASN A 42 -24.58 -0.30 34.15
CA ASN A 42 -25.73 -1.14 34.44
C ASN A 42 -25.34 -2.36 35.30
N SER A 43 -24.18 -2.96 35.04
CA SER A 43 -23.67 -4.08 35.83
C SER A 43 -23.43 -3.71 37.30
N VAL A 44 -22.91 -2.51 37.55
CA VAL A 44 -22.68 -2.02 38.93
C VAL A 44 -24.00 -1.69 39.62
N ARG A 45 -24.93 -1.02 38.92
CA ARG A 45 -26.23 -0.60 39.48
C ARG A 45 -27.18 -1.77 39.78
N GLN A 46 -27.21 -2.77 38.89
CA GLN A 46 -28.15 -3.90 38.98
C GLN A 46 -27.54 -5.15 39.58
N LYS A 47 -26.32 -5.12 40.09
CA LYS A 47 -25.58 -6.29 40.66
C LYS A 47 -25.63 -7.52 39.74
N ILE A 48 -25.47 -7.32 38.44
CA ILE A 48 -25.50 -8.38 37.41
C ILE A 48 -24.30 -9.31 37.62
N ARG A 49 -24.52 -10.61 37.41
CA ARG A 49 -23.47 -11.65 37.51
C ARG A 49 -22.34 -11.31 36.51
N PHE A 50 -21.09 -11.46 36.95
CA PHE A 50 -19.89 -11.18 36.15
C PHE A 50 -19.91 -11.88 34.77
N VAL A 51 -20.35 -13.16 34.72
CA VAL A 51 -20.42 -13.95 33.49
C VAL A 51 -21.32 -13.29 32.42
N ILE A 52 -22.47 -12.74 32.86
CA ILE A 52 -23.43 -12.07 31.96
C ILE A 52 -22.83 -10.77 31.45
N THR A 53 -22.17 -10.00 32.29
CA THR A 53 -21.49 -8.77 31.91
C THR A 53 -20.34 -9.05 30.94
N LEU A 54 -19.56 -10.10 31.17
CA LEU A 54 -18.49 -10.54 30.31
C LEU A 54 -19.03 -10.94 28.94
N GLY A 55 -20.08 -11.74 28.88
CA GLY A 55 -20.73 -12.14 27.62
C GLY A 55 -21.25 -10.96 26.82
N ARG A 56 -21.87 -9.95 27.47
CA ARG A 56 -22.31 -8.72 26.80
C ARG A 56 -21.14 -7.92 26.24
N ASN A 57 -20.04 -7.79 26.98
CA ASN A 57 -18.85 -7.08 26.51
C ASN A 57 -18.24 -7.77 25.29
N ILE A 58 -18.09 -9.10 25.33
CA ILE A 58 -17.58 -9.89 24.20
C ILE A 58 -18.49 -9.74 22.99
N GLY A 59 -19.82 -9.78 23.18
CA GLY A 59 -20.80 -9.60 22.11
C GLY A 59 -20.68 -8.24 21.42
N VAL A 60 -20.52 -7.16 22.19
CA VAL A 60 -20.35 -5.80 21.64
C VAL A 60 -19.02 -5.65 20.90
N ILE A 61 -17.93 -6.20 21.44
CA ILE A 61 -16.63 -6.19 20.75
C ILE A 61 -16.70 -6.97 19.45
N PHE A 62 -17.31 -8.18 19.47
CA PHE A 62 -17.49 -8.97 18.26
C PHE A 62 -18.31 -8.24 17.20
N LEU A 63 -19.42 -7.59 17.61
CA LEU A 63 -20.25 -6.80 16.71
C LEU A 63 -19.48 -5.62 16.10
N ALA A 64 -18.69 -4.92 16.90
CA ALA A 64 -17.85 -3.82 16.42
C ALA A 64 -16.80 -4.29 15.39
N CYS A 65 -16.13 -5.42 15.67
CA CYS A 65 -15.18 -6.02 14.74
C CYS A 65 -15.88 -6.46 13.43
N PHE A 66 -17.06 -7.05 13.53
CA PHE A 66 -17.84 -7.48 12.38
C PHE A 66 -18.28 -6.31 11.49
N LEU A 67 -18.81 -5.23 12.11
CA LEU A 67 -19.16 -4.01 11.38
C LEU A 67 -17.93 -3.34 10.75
N GLY A 68 -16.80 -3.32 11.46
CA GLY A 68 -15.53 -2.85 10.93
C GLY A 68 -15.05 -3.65 9.71
N TYR A 69 -15.20 -4.96 9.76
CA TYR A 69 -14.90 -5.82 8.61
C TYR A 69 -15.81 -5.52 7.41
N LEU A 70 -17.13 -5.41 7.64
CA LEU A 70 -18.08 -5.08 6.56
C LEU A 70 -17.76 -3.72 5.93
N SER A 71 -17.44 -2.70 6.74
CA SER A 71 -17.11 -1.36 6.24
C SER A 71 -15.84 -1.32 5.40
N ALA A 72 -14.92 -2.29 5.58
CA ALA A 72 -13.68 -2.41 4.83
C ALA A 72 -13.83 -3.10 3.47
N LEU A 73 -14.99 -3.71 3.19
CA LEU A 73 -15.23 -4.38 1.91
C LEU A 73 -15.19 -3.37 0.76
N PRO A 74 -14.51 -3.67 -0.35
CA PRO A 74 -14.37 -2.75 -1.50
C PRO A 74 -15.72 -2.24 -2.04
N GLN A 75 -16.75 -3.08 -2.01
CA GLN A 75 -18.10 -2.79 -2.49
C GLN A 75 -18.86 -1.74 -1.64
N MET A 76 -18.46 -1.58 -0.37
CA MET A 76 -19.06 -0.66 0.58
C MET A 76 -18.34 0.69 0.67
N LYS A 77 -17.23 0.84 -0.05
CA LYS A 77 -16.38 2.03 0.01
C LYS A 77 -16.95 3.15 -0.87
N LEU A 78 -17.32 4.24 -0.23
CA LEU A 78 -17.70 5.48 -0.89
C LEU A 78 -16.61 6.52 -0.63
N TYR A 79 -16.38 7.38 -1.61
CA TYR A 79 -15.35 8.41 -1.56
C TYR A 79 -15.95 9.77 -1.92
N HIS A 80 -15.60 10.78 -1.17
CA HIS A 80 -15.93 12.15 -1.48
C HIS A 80 -14.70 13.04 -1.32
N ASP A 81 -14.28 13.64 -2.43
CA ASP A 81 -13.19 14.62 -2.41
C ASP A 81 -13.75 15.99 -2.10
N ALA A 82 -13.50 16.50 -0.89
CA ALA A 82 -13.97 17.79 -0.41
C ALA A 82 -13.06 18.96 -0.83
N THR A 83 -11.90 18.68 -1.49
CA THR A 83 -11.02 19.75 -1.96
C THR A 83 -11.65 20.54 -3.11
N SER A 84 -11.35 21.84 -3.20
CA SER A 84 -11.88 22.69 -4.25
C SER A 84 -11.43 22.27 -5.66
N THR A 85 -10.19 21.79 -5.77
CA THR A 85 -9.56 21.39 -7.03
C THR A 85 -9.64 19.89 -7.31
N LYS A 86 -10.30 19.11 -6.44
CA LYS A 86 -10.47 17.66 -6.56
C LYS A 86 -9.14 16.91 -6.76
N ILE A 87 -8.09 17.33 -6.04
CA ILE A 87 -6.73 16.78 -6.18
C ILE A 87 -6.58 15.33 -5.72
N ASN A 88 -7.52 14.84 -4.90
CA ASN A 88 -7.50 13.47 -4.37
C ASN A 88 -8.29 12.48 -5.23
N THR A 89 -8.83 12.89 -6.36
CA THR A 89 -9.55 12.01 -7.28
C THR A 89 -9.11 12.24 -8.72
N LEU A 90 -9.37 11.27 -9.58
CA LEU A 90 -9.10 11.40 -11.01
C LEU A 90 -10.01 12.46 -11.63
N THR A 91 -9.51 13.18 -12.64
CA THR A 91 -10.35 14.06 -13.44
C THR A 91 -11.45 13.26 -14.13
N PRO A 92 -12.62 13.86 -14.47
CA PRO A 92 -13.71 13.14 -15.13
C PRO A 92 -13.26 12.40 -16.39
N ASN A 93 -12.43 13.03 -17.22
CA ASN A 93 -11.87 12.41 -18.41
C ASN A 93 -11.00 11.17 -18.08
N SER A 94 -10.18 11.24 -17.03
CA SER A 94 -9.39 10.10 -16.59
C SER A 94 -10.25 8.98 -16.00
N GLN A 95 -11.34 9.32 -15.30
CA GLN A 95 -12.31 8.34 -14.80
C GLN A 95 -12.96 7.58 -15.96
N ASP A 96 -13.40 8.29 -17.00
CA ASP A 96 -13.98 7.69 -18.20
C ASP A 96 -13.01 6.76 -18.94
N ILE A 97 -11.73 7.15 -19.03
CA ILE A 97 -10.68 6.31 -19.63
C ILE A 97 -10.47 5.05 -18.80
N VAL A 98 -10.34 5.18 -17.48
CA VAL A 98 -10.11 4.03 -16.59
C VAL A 98 -11.31 3.09 -16.57
N ALA A 99 -12.53 3.62 -16.60
CA ALA A 99 -13.77 2.82 -16.65
C ALA A 99 -13.93 2.03 -17.97
N LYS A 100 -13.40 2.55 -19.08
CA LYS A 100 -13.41 1.90 -20.41
C LYS A 100 -12.32 0.85 -20.58
N LEU A 101 -11.40 0.69 -19.62
CA LEU A 101 -10.38 -0.36 -19.68
C LEU A 101 -11.02 -1.71 -19.37
N ASP A 102 -11.30 -2.49 -20.39
CA ASP A 102 -11.83 -3.85 -20.25
C ASP A 102 -10.81 -4.81 -19.67
N GLY A 103 -11.30 -5.76 -18.84
CA GLY A 103 -10.48 -6.78 -18.20
C GLY A 103 -9.63 -6.24 -17.03
N GLY A 104 -9.10 -7.14 -16.23
CA GLY A 104 -8.20 -6.81 -15.12
C GLY A 104 -6.80 -6.43 -15.63
N MET A 105 -6.05 -5.77 -14.76
CA MET A 105 -4.64 -5.48 -15.01
C MET A 105 -3.82 -5.69 -13.75
N THR A 106 -2.56 -6.08 -13.94
CA THR A 106 -1.57 -6.19 -12.87
C THR A 106 -0.42 -5.23 -13.14
N ILE A 107 -0.14 -4.36 -12.17
CA ILE A 107 1.04 -3.50 -12.18
C ILE A 107 2.08 -4.15 -11.28
N THR A 108 3.15 -4.65 -11.87
CA THR A 108 4.27 -5.25 -11.13
C THR A 108 5.40 -4.24 -11.04
N THR A 109 5.76 -3.87 -9.81
CA THR A 109 6.90 -3.00 -9.52
C THR A 109 8.12 -3.87 -9.23
N TYR A 110 9.19 -3.69 -10.00
CA TYR A 110 10.46 -4.39 -9.81
C TYR A 110 11.43 -3.48 -9.09
N ILE A 111 11.95 -3.93 -7.95
CA ILE A 111 12.83 -3.15 -7.07
C ILE A 111 14.13 -3.92 -6.93
N ASN A 112 15.22 -3.35 -7.49
CA ASN A 112 16.56 -3.87 -7.35
C ASN A 112 17.21 -3.29 -6.09
N ALA A 113 17.64 -4.16 -5.17
CA ALA A 113 18.35 -3.74 -3.95
C ALA A 113 19.63 -2.95 -4.22
N LEU A 114 20.27 -3.17 -5.37
CA LEU A 114 21.54 -2.53 -5.74
C LEU A 114 21.37 -1.24 -6.52
N ASP A 115 20.16 -0.92 -6.99
CA ASP A 115 19.88 0.32 -7.71
C ASP A 115 19.86 1.52 -6.75
N PRO A 116 20.73 2.54 -6.94
CA PRO A 116 20.77 3.71 -6.05
C PRO A 116 19.50 4.54 -6.07
N GLY A 117 18.73 4.47 -7.18
CA GLY A 117 17.46 5.19 -7.34
C GLY A 117 16.27 4.53 -6.70
N SER A 118 16.32 3.24 -6.38
CA SER A 118 15.12 2.50 -5.96
C SER A 118 15.31 1.57 -4.76
N SER A 119 16.52 1.32 -4.31
CA SER A 119 16.78 0.41 -3.19
C SER A 119 15.96 0.76 -1.92
N TRP A 120 15.76 2.04 -1.66
CA TRP A 120 14.96 2.54 -0.53
C TRP A 120 13.47 2.24 -0.65
N PHE A 121 12.92 2.03 -1.87
CA PHE A 121 11.53 1.60 -2.08
C PHE A 121 11.22 0.21 -1.51
N ALA A 122 12.25 -0.60 -1.26
CA ALA A 122 12.08 -1.87 -0.60
C ALA A 122 11.72 -1.75 0.88
N ALA A 123 11.95 -0.58 1.50
CA ALA A 123 11.62 -0.36 2.89
C ALA A 123 10.09 -0.22 3.06
N PRO A 124 9.50 -0.88 4.09
CA PRO A 124 8.05 -0.86 4.34
C PRO A 124 7.46 0.55 4.48
N TYR A 125 8.28 1.50 4.91
CA TYR A 125 7.88 2.90 5.04
C TYR A 125 7.51 3.55 3.70
N PHE A 126 8.18 3.17 2.61
CA PHE A 126 7.94 3.73 1.28
C PHE A 126 6.90 2.95 0.47
N LEU A 127 6.69 1.67 0.80
CA LEU A 127 5.72 0.82 0.11
C LEU A 127 4.30 1.37 0.22
N LYS A 128 3.91 1.82 1.41
CA LYS A 128 2.56 2.32 1.65
C LYS A 128 2.26 3.61 0.88
N PRO A 129 3.07 4.68 0.93
CA PRO A 129 2.87 5.87 0.10
C PRO A 129 2.82 5.56 -1.39
N ASP A 130 3.57 4.57 -1.84
CA ASP A 130 3.54 4.14 -3.24
C ASP A 130 2.20 3.47 -3.60
N MET A 131 1.70 2.57 -2.75
CA MET A 131 0.38 1.96 -2.93
C MET A 131 -0.74 3.02 -2.91
N GLU A 132 -0.64 4.02 -2.03
CA GLU A 132 -1.62 5.11 -1.91
C GLU A 132 -1.70 5.96 -3.19
N ARG A 133 -0.61 6.11 -3.96
CA ARG A 133 -0.63 6.80 -5.26
C ARG A 133 -1.54 6.11 -6.28
N PHE A 134 -1.67 4.79 -6.20
CA PHE A 134 -2.56 4.04 -7.08
C PHE A 134 -4.00 3.95 -6.57
N GLU A 135 -4.25 4.34 -5.32
CA GLU A 135 -5.57 4.20 -4.70
C GLU A 135 -6.66 4.95 -5.48
N GLN A 136 -6.34 6.13 -6.01
CA GLN A 136 -7.28 6.90 -6.85
C GLN A 136 -7.69 6.15 -8.13
N TYR A 137 -6.80 5.31 -8.69
CA TYR A 137 -7.14 4.46 -9.85
C TYR A 137 -7.92 3.22 -9.42
N LEU A 138 -7.53 2.59 -8.31
CA LEU A 138 -8.22 1.42 -7.75
C LEU A 138 -9.69 1.68 -7.40
N ARG A 139 -10.05 2.94 -7.10
CA ARG A 139 -11.46 3.33 -6.86
C ARG A 139 -12.34 3.16 -8.09
N PHE A 140 -11.80 3.42 -9.28
CA PHE A 140 -12.52 3.33 -10.55
C PHE A 140 -12.28 2.00 -11.26
N LYS A 141 -11.21 1.28 -10.89
CA LYS A 141 -10.86 -0.03 -11.42
C LYS A 141 -10.40 -0.98 -10.32
N PRO A 142 -11.33 -1.55 -9.58
CA PRO A 142 -11.02 -2.38 -8.40
C PRO A 142 -10.39 -3.74 -8.76
N ASP A 143 -10.45 -4.17 -10.01
CA ASP A 143 -9.79 -5.36 -10.55
C ASP A 143 -8.30 -5.14 -10.89
N MET A 144 -7.79 -3.92 -10.74
CA MET A 144 -6.37 -3.62 -10.82
C MET A 144 -5.61 -4.22 -9.61
N LYS A 145 -4.54 -4.95 -9.89
CA LYS A 145 -3.69 -5.58 -8.86
C LYS A 145 -2.32 -4.92 -8.82
N LEU A 146 -1.83 -4.61 -7.63
CA LEU A 146 -0.46 -4.12 -7.41
C LEU A 146 0.40 -5.26 -6.88
N LYS A 147 1.53 -5.50 -7.52
CA LYS A 147 2.51 -6.52 -7.12
C LYS A 147 3.89 -5.88 -7.00
N TYR A 148 4.64 -6.29 -5.98
CA TYR A 148 6.02 -5.85 -5.76
C TYR A 148 6.93 -7.05 -5.79
N VAL A 149 8.00 -6.96 -6.58
CA VAL A 149 9.02 -7.99 -6.74
C VAL A 149 10.36 -7.39 -6.34
N TYR A 150 10.96 -7.98 -5.32
CA TYR A 150 12.26 -7.58 -4.81
C TYR A 150 13.33 -8.53 -5.34
N TYR A 151 14.40 -7.97 -5.90
CA TYR A 151 15.49 -8.74 -6.44
C TYR A 151 16.81 -8.01 -6.28
N TYR A 152 17.91 -8.64 -6.61
CA TYR A 152 19.20 -7.99 -6.76
C TYR A 152 19.89 -8.49 -8.04
N ASP A 153 20.40 -7.58 -8.83
CA ASP A 153 21.18 -7.86 -10.03
C ASP A 153 22.11 -6.69 -10.34
N THR A 154 23.04 -6.89 -11.22
CA THR A 154 24.03 -5.88 -11.63
C THR A 154 23.33 -4.63 -12.17
N THR A 155 23.68 -3.48 -11.61
CA THR A 155 23.20 -2.16 -12.03
C THR A 155 24.32 -1.14 -11.86
N ALA A 156 24.19 0.01 -12.51
CA ALA A 156 25.18 1.08 -12.40
C ALA A 156 25.08 1.78 -11.03
N ASN A 157 25.94 1.37 -10.09
CA ASN A 157 26.02 1.96 -8.76
C ASN A 157 27.49 2.23 -8.35
N PRO A 158 28.13 3.28 -8.89
CA PRO A 158 29.53 3.57 -8.61
C PRO A 158 29.85 3.80 -7.14
N MET A 159 28.87 4.27 -6.36
CA MET A 159 29.06 4.50 -4.93
C MET A 159 29.18 3.16 -4.18
N LEU A 160 28.32 2.21 -4.48
CA LEU A 160 28.33 0.88 -3.88
C LEU A 160 29.59 0.10 -4.32
N ASP A 161 29.98 0.25 -5.59
CA ASP A 161 31.17 -0.41 -6.15
C ASP A 161 32.46 0.10 -5.52
N ARG A 162 32.55 1.42 -5.27
CA ARG A 162 33.70 2.00 -4.54
C ARG A 162 33.76 1.57 -3.08
N ARG A 163 32.58 1.44 -2.45
CA ARG A 163 32.52 1.07 -1.02
C ARG A 163 32.82 -0.41 -0.80
N PHE A 164 32.45 -1.27 -1.74
CA PHE A 164 32.61 -2.72 -1.66
C PHE A 164 33.20 -3.30 -2.95
N PRO A 165 34.47 -2.98 -3.29
CA PRO A 165 35.06 -3.31 -4.59
C PRO A 165 35.20 -4.80 -4.84
N ASN A 166 35.42 -5.60 -3.79
CA ASN A 166 35.63 -7.03 -3.88
C ASN A 166 34.42 -7.89 -3.43
N ALA A 167 33.30 -7.26 -3.12
CA ALA A 167 32.12 -7.97 -2.65
C ALA A 167 31.31 -8.54 -3.83
N THR A 168 30.77 -9.72 -3.65
CA THR A 168 29.79 -10.32 -4.56
C THR A 168 28.48 -9.53 -4.57
N LEU A 169 27.64 -9.73 -5.59
CA LEU A 169 26.32 -9.08 -5.65
C LEU A 169 25.48 -9.39 -4.41
N ARG A 170 25.52 -10.62 -3.92
CA ARG A 170 24.81 -11.05 -2.72
C ARG A 170 25.32 -10.32 -1.46
N GLU A 171 26.61 -10.19 -1.30
CA GLU A 171 27.21 -9.48 -0.16
C GLU A 171 26.83 -7.99 -0.20
N LYS A 172 26.92 -7.35 -1.38
CA LYS A 172 26.46 -5.96 -1.57
C LYS A 172 24.99 -5.81 -1.21
N MET A 173 24.13 -6.73 -1.64
CA MET A 173 22.71 -6.72 -1.30
C MET A 173 22.47 -6.86 0.20
N VAL A 174 23.17 -7.75 0.89
CA VAL A 174 23.08 -7.92 2.35
C VAL A 174 23.47 -6.63 3.08
N GLU A 175 24.53 -5.94 2.64
CA GLU A 175 24.94 -4.67 3.24
C GLU A 175 23.89 -3.56 3.00
N VAL A 176 23.30 -3.49 1.83
CA VAL A 176 22.18 -2.56 1.56
C VAL A 176 20.97 -2.89 2.45
N CYS A 177 20.65 -4.17 2.61
CA CYS A 177 19.56 -4.61 3.49
C CYS A 177 19.80 -4.19 4.95
N LYS A 178 21.03 -4.29 5.44
CA LYS A 178 21.40 -3.82 6.80
C LYS A 178 21.17 -2.31 6.95
N ILE A 179 21.56 -1.51 5.95
CA ILE A 179 21.42 -0.04 5.98
C ILE A 179 19.94 0.36 6.10
N TYR A 180 19.05 -0.31 5.37
CA TYR A 180 17.62 0.02 5.33
C TYR A 180 16.76 -0.83 6.27
N GLY A 181 17.34 -1.72 7.06
CA GLY A 181 16.61 -2.62 7.96
C GLY A 181 15.71 -3.61 7.23
N LEU A 182 16.16 -4.12 6.06
CA LEU A 182 15.41 -5.03 5.21
C LEU A 182 15.77 -6.50 5.48
N ASP A 183 14.81 -7.38 5.23
CA ASP A 183 15.03 -8.82 5.25
C ASP A 183 15.63 -9.28 3.91
N SER A 184 16.90 -9.65 3.92
CA SER A 184 17.63 -10.10 2.73
C SER A 184 17.03 -11.36 2.07
N ASN A 185 16.28 -12.18 2.82
CA ASN A 185 15.65 -13.39 2.28
C ASN A 185 14.48 -13.10 1.34
N LYS A 186 13.99 -11.88 1.31
CA LYS A 186 12.90 -11.46 0.40
C LYS A 186 13.38 -11.13 -1.01
N PHE A 187 14.68 -11.05 -1.22
CA PHE A 187 15.24 -10.65 -2.51
C PHE A 187 15.63 -11.86 -3.34
N MET A 188 15.04 -11.94 -4.52
CA MET A 188 15.34 -12.98 -5.50
C MET A 188 16.76 -12.82 -6.06
N ALA A 189 17.43 -13.96 -6.28
CA ALA A 189 18.73 -13.98 -6.93
C ALA A 189 18.61 -13.62 -8.44
N PRO A 190 19.73 -13.21 -9.08
CA PRO A 190 19.74 -12.89 -10.51
C PRO A 190 19.16 -14.00 -11.39
N GLU A 191 19.48 -15.25 -11.09
CA GLU A 191 19.01 -16.41 -11.85
C GLU A 191 17.51 -16.65 -11.66
N GLU A 192 16.95 -16.26 -10.53
CA GLU A 192 15.52 -16.41 -10.22
C GLU A 192 14.68 -15.34 -10.94
N ILE A 193 15.12 -14.07 -10.87
CA ILE A 193 14.38 -12.98 -11.53
C ILE A 193 14.42 -13.13 -13.06
N ARG A 194 15.54 -13.56 -13.64
CA ARG A 194 15.68 -13.77 -15.09
C ARG A 194 14.79 -14.88 -15.64
N LYS A 195 14.37 -15.84 -14.82
CA LYS A 195 13.36 -16.84 -15.19
C LYS A 195 11.95 -16.23 -15.29
N ILE A 196 11.69 -15.14 -14.59
CA ILE A 196 10.40 -14.45 -14.57
C ILE A 196 10.37 -13.37 -15.64
N ILE A 197 11.43 -12.56 -15.69
CA ILE A 197 11.58 -11.43 -16.60
C ILE A 197 13.05 -11.04 -16.75
N ASP A 198 13.43 -10.67 -17.97
CA ASP A 198 14.73 -10.05 -18.23
C ASP A 198 14.58 -8.52 -18.16
N LEU A 199 15.29 -7.92 -17.20
CA LEU A 199 15.31 -6.47 -16.95
C LEU A 199 16.64 -5.84 -17.40
N SER A 200 17.53 -6.58 -18.06
CA SER A 200 18.82 -6.08 -18.52
C SER A 200 18.67 -4.91 -19.50
N GLY A 201 17.67 -4.96 -20.37
CA GLY A 201 17.32 -3.88 -21.29
C GLY A 201 16.88 -2.57 -20.60
N GLU A 202 16.44 -2.65 -19.34
CA GLU A 202 16.10 -1.51 -18.49
C GLU A 202 17.26 -1.16 -17.52
N GLY A 203 18.45 -1.72 -17.72
CA GLY A 203 19.63 -1.52 -16.87
C GLY A 203 19.47 -2.07 -15.44
N ASN A 204 18.53 -2.97 -15.22
CA ASN A 204 18.14 -3.47 -13.90
C ASN A 204 17.80 -2.35 -12.90
N THR A 205 17.27 -1.24 -13.39
CA THR A 205 16.82 -0.11 -12.58
C THR A 205 15.34 -0.26 -12.22
N PHE A 206 14.82 0.71 -11.46
CA PHE A 206 13.43 0.74 -11.07
C PHE A 206 12.50 0.87 -12.29
N VAL A 207 11.61 -0.10 -12.44
CA VAL A 207 10.62 -0.11 -13.51
C VAL A 207 9.34 -0.80 -13.06
N ARG A 208 8.22 -0.44 -13.67
CA ARG A 208 6.95 -1.12 -13.50
C ARG A 208 6.49 -1.71 -14.82
N GLN A 209 6.00 -2.93 -14.77
CA GLN A 209 5.34 -3.57 -15.90
C GLN A 209 3.84 -3.61 -15.65
N ILE A 210 3.08 -3.14 -16.61
CA ILE A 210 1.63 -3.29 -16.65
C ILE A 210 1.35 -4.50 -17.55
N VAL A 211 0.61 -5.46 -17.01
CA VAL A 211 0.15 -6.64 -17.76
C VAL A 211 -1.37 -6.65 -17.67
N ARG A 212 -2.05 -6.64 -18.83
CA ARG A 212 -3.50 -6.78 -18.93
C ARG A 212 -3.90 -8.24 -19.03
N ASP A 213 -5.11 -8.57 -18.66
CA ASP A 213 -5.63 -9.95 -18.77
C ASP A 213 -5.67 -10.47 -20.21
N ASN A 214 -5.71 -9.58 -21.21
CA ASN A 214 -5.59 -9.94 -22.62
C ASN A 214 -4.15 -10.26 -23.05
N GLY A 215 -3.18 -10.18 -22.14
CA GLY A 215 -1.76 -10.46 -22.39
C GLY A 215 -0.94 -9.27 -22.88
N GLU A 216 -1.56 -8.11 -23.14
CA GLU A 216 -0.81 -6.89 -23.48
C GLU A 216 0.09 -6.45 -22.35
N LYS A 217 1.31 -6.03 -22.69
CA LYS A 217 2.33 -5.57 -21.73
C LYS A 217 2.79 -4.17 -22.10
N ALA A 218 2.94 -3.35 -21.08
CA ALA A 218 3.50 -2.00 -21.21
C ALA A 218 4.45 -1.70 -20.04
N TRP A 219 5.41 -0.81 -20.29
CA TRP A 219 6.35 -0.34 -19.28
C TRP A 219 5.93 1.02 -18.76
N LEU A 220 5.87 1.18 -17.45
CA LEU A 220 5.71 2.45 -16.78
C LEU A 220 7.06 2.83 -16.15
N ARG A 221 7.79 3.69 -16.84
CA ARG A 221 9.07 4.21 -16.40
C ARG A 221 8.86 5.51 -15.62
N ILE A 222 9.60 5.66 -14.52
CA ILE A 222 9.63 6.92 -13.77
C ILE A 222 10.81 7.72 -14.33
N TYR A 223 10.50 8.81 -15.02
CA TYR A 223 11.50 9.78 -15.42
C TYR A 223 11.71 10.77 -14.28
N ASN A 224 12.98 11.10 -14.01
CA ASN A 224 13.31 12.16 -13.06
C ASN A 224 12.79 13.50 -13.61
N ASP A 225 12.11 14.29 -12.78
CA ASP A 225 11.51 15.56 -13.21
C ASP A 225 12.55 16.55 -13.80
N MET A 226 13.81 16.40 -13.44
CA MET A 226 14.92 17.18 -14.02
C MET A 226 15.14 16.92 -15.53
N GLN A 227 14.62 15.85 -16.10
CA GLN A 227 14.74 15.56 -17.54
C GLN A 227 13.58 16.11 -18.37
N ARG A 228 12.59 16.75 -17.74
CA ARG A 228 11.40 17.30 -18.43
C ARG A 228 11.62 18.63 -19.10
N PHE A 229 12.73 19.30 -18.88
CA PHE A 229 13.07 20.57 -19.51
C PHE A 229 14.37 20.41 -20.31
N PRO A 230 14.28 20.03 -21.61
CA PRO A 230 15.42 20.25 -22.50
C PRO A 230 15.63 21.75 -22.58
N SER A 231 16.83 22.18 -22.20
CA SER A 231 17.32 23.55 -22.35
C SER A 231 17.30 23.99 -23.80
#